data_b464139b8272bc56c090563facfcf0f4
#
_entry.id   b464139b8272bc56c090563facfcf0f4
#
_cell.length_a   1.000
_cell.length_b   1.000
_cell.length_c   1.000
_cell.angle_alpha   90.00
_cell.angle_beta   90.00
_cell.angle_gamma   90.00
#
_symmetry.space_group_name_H-M   'P 1'
#
loop_
_entity.id
_entity.type
_entity.pdbx_description
1 polymer ?
#
loop_
_entity_poly.entity_id
_entity_poly.type
_entity_poly.pdbx_seq_one_letter_code
_entity_poly.pdbx_strand_id
1 'polypeptide(L)'
;TITPILTTAGVSGIAIGFATQSLIKDYFSGFIILLEGQIRLGDIVELGGVIGEVEEMTLRYVRLRNLAGDVIFVPNGNITNVTNKSLHFSYALIDIGVAYREDVDEVTDIILATARALQTAPETKHLILEDAELFGVDKWADSSIVVRMRIKVKAGEQWKIRRAYLRRLKYAFDSA
;
A
#
# COMPACT_ATOMS: atom_id res chain seq x y z
N THR A 1 41.48 44.41 13.58
CA THR A 1 40.45 44.30 12.51
C THR A 1 39.66 43.01 12.70
N ILE A 2 38.39 43.10 13.19
CA ILE A 2 37.52 41.99 13.52
C ILE A 2 36.81 41.47 12.23
N THR A 3 36.72 42.29 11.20
CA THR A 3 35.98 42.03 9.97
C THR A 3 36.38 40.72 9.26
N PRO A 4 37.67 40.38 9.05
CA PRO A 4 38.02 39.11 8.39
C PRO A 4 37.59 37.86 9.20
N ILE A 5 37.64 37.95 10.52
CA ILE A 5 37.27 36.86 11.41
C ILE A 5 35.76 36.61 11.32
N LEU A 6 34.96 37.68 11.32
CA LEU A 6 33.50 37.59 11.18
C LEU A 6 33.09 37.02 9.81
N THR A 7 33.79 37.46 8.74
CA THR A 7 33.52 36.95 7.39
C THR A 7 33.84 35.46 7.29
N THR A 8 34.99 35.03 7.79
CA THR A 8 35.41 33.64 7.77
C THR A 8 34.46 32.76 8.62
N ALA A 9 34.05 33.21 9.80
CA ALA A 9 33.11 32.53 10.65
C ALA A 9 31.74 32.40 9.98
N GLY A 10 31.26 33.44 9.30
CA GLY A 10 30.00 33.44 8.55
C GLY A 10 30.01 32.43 7.40
N VAL A 11 31.07 32.43 6.58
CA VAL A 11 31.22 31.46 5.48
C VAL A 11 31.30 30.01 6.00
N SER A 12 32.09 29.81 7.06
CA SER A 12 32.20 28.49 7.70
C SER A 12 30.86 28.00 8.26
N GLY A 13 30.07 28.90 8.88
CA GLY A 13 28.75 28.59 9.38
C GLY A 13 27.77 28.15 8.28
N ILE A 14 27.80 28.83 7.13
CA ILE A 14 26.98 28.44 5.96
C ILE A 14 27.42 27.06 5.44
N ALA A 15 28.72 26.82 5.31
CA ALA A 15 29.25 25.53 4.85
C ALA A 15 28.83 24.37 5.77
N ILE A 16 28.91 24.55 7.09
CA ILE A 16 28.45 23.57 8.07
C ILE A 16 26.92 23.38 7.99
N GLY A 17 26.16 24.45 7.81
CA GLY A 17 24.72 24.43 7.62
C GLY A 17 24.31 23.55 6.43
N PHE A 18 24.96 23.74 5.28
CA PHE A 18 24.71 22.89 4.10
C PHE A 18 25.14 21.44 4.33
N ALA A 19 26.25 21.17 5.00
CA ALA A 19 26.74 19.84 5.28
C ALA A 19 25.80 19.04 6.21
N THR A 20 25.08 19.73 7.10
CA THR A 20 24.17 19.10 8.08
C THR A 20 22.70 19.14 7.65
N GLN A 21 22.36 19.78 6.55
CA GLN A 21 20.97 20.01 6.12
C GLN A 21 20.15 18.70 6.01
N SER A 22 20.74 17.65 5.45
CA SER A 22 20.06 16.35 5.30
C SER A 22 19.75 15.70 6.65
N LEU A 23 20.66 15.77 7.60
CA LEU A 23 20.44 15.24 8.96
C LEU A 23 19.30 15.99 9.66
N ILE A 24 19.32 17.32 9.59
CA ILE A 24 18.25 18.14 10.19
C ILE A 24 16.92 17.79 9.56
N LYS A 25 16.86 17.65 8.24
CA LYS A 25 15.64 17.25 7.52
C LYS A 25 15.14 15.88 7.97
N ASP A 26 16.03 14.88 8.11
CA ASP A 26 15.65 13.53 8.57
C ASP A 26 15.01 13.57 9.96
N TYR A 27 15.62 14.27 10.91
CA TYR A 27 15.12 14.36 12.28
C TYR A 27 13.78 15.09 12.37
N PHE A 28 13.63 16.23 11.68
CA PHE A 28 12.37 16.96 11.66
C PHE A 28 11.25 16.18 11.01
N SER A 29 11.51 15.57 9.86
CA SER A 29 10.51 14.70 9.18
C SER A 29 10.12 13.52 10.05
N GLY A 30 11.10 12.87 10.70
CA GLY A 30 10.84 11.75 11.61
C GLY A 30 10.01 12.16 12.81
N PHE A 31 10.29 13.31 13.40
CA PHE A 31 9.50 13.84 14.50
C PHE A 31 8.03 14.06 14.11
N ILE A 32 7.79 14.67 12.95
CA ILE A 32 6.43 14.92 12.45
C ILE A 32 5.70 13.59 12.15
N ILE A 33 6.35 12.64 11.46
CA ILE A 33 5.77 11.32 11.13
C ILE A 33 5.34 10.59 12.41
N LEU A 34 6.19 10.60 13.45
CA LEU A 34 5.90 9.97 14.74
C LEU A 34 4.80 10.70 15.51
N LEU A 35 4.81 12.03 15.49
CA LEU A 35 3.81 12.85 16.20
C LEU A 35 2.41 12.67 15.60
N GLU A 36 2.31 12.65 14.28
CA GLU A 36 1.04 12.50 13.56
C GLU A 36 0.52 11.06 13.52
N GLY A 37 1.36 10.08 13.82
CA GLY A 37 0.99 8.66 13.83
C GLY A 37 0.54 8.13 12.46
N GLN A 38 1.09 8.67 11.37
CA GLN A 38 0.79 8.26 9.99
C GLN A 38 1.21 6.83 9.70
N ILE A 39 2.25 6.36 10.41
CA ILE A 39 2.85 5.04 10.27
C ILE A 39 2.97 4.43 11.67
N ARG A 40 2.74 3.13 11.79
CA ARG A 40 2.91 2.36 13.02
C ARG A 40 3.75 1.12 12.76
N LEU A 41 4.34 0.56 13.81
CA LEU A 41 5.00 -0.74 13.72
C LEU A 41 4.01 -1.82 13.28
N GLY A 42 4.42 -2.64 12.32
CA GLY A 42 3.58 -3.68 11.73
C GLY A 42 2.69 -3.21 10.57
N ASP A 43 2.61 -1.90 10.30
CA ASP A 43 1.90 -1.40 9.12
C ASP A 43 2.61 -1.82 7.83
N ILE A 44 1.83 -2.07 6.79
CA ILE A 44 2.35 -2.22 5.44
C ILE A 44 2.23 -0.89 4.74
N VAL A 45 3.38 -0.31 4.41
CA VAL A 45 3.46 1.04 3.83
C VAL A 45 4.25 1.03 2.53
N GLU A 46 4.00 2.06 1.74
CA GLU A 46 4.83 2.40 0.59
C GLU A 46 5.47 3.77 0.83
N LEU A 47 6.80 3.79 0.90
CA LEU A 47 7.61 4.97 1.13
C LEU A 47 8.62 5.11 -0.02
N GLY A 48 8.53 6.20 -0.78
CA GLY A 48 9.46 6.44 -1.88
C GLY A 48 9.47 5.34 -2.95
N GLY A 49 8.32 4.69 -3.20
CA GLY A 49 8.18 3.59 -4.17
C GLY A 49 8.56 2.20 -3.63
N VAL A 50 8.95 2.11 -2.36
CA VAL A 50 9.28 0.84 -1.71
C VAL A 50 8.12 0.41 -0.82
N ILE A 51 7.64 -0.83 -1.01
CA ILE A 51 6.57 -1.42 -0.21
C ILE A 51 7.18 -2.41 0.78
N GLY A 52 6.78 -2.29 2.06
CA GLY A 52 7.21 -3.23 3.10
C GLY A 52 6.44 -3.07 4.40
N GLU A 53 6.62 -4.03 5.27
CA GLU A 53 6.15 -3.98 6.66
C GLU A 53 7.13 -3.17 7.51
N VAL A 54 6.60 -2.28 8.34
CA VAL A 54 7.37 -1.43 9.24
C VAL A 54 7.86 -2.24 10.43
N GLU A 55 9.16 -2.51 10.48
CA GLU A 55 9.80 -3.23 11.60
C GLU A 55 10.32 -2.30 12.68
N GLU A 56 10.76 -1.09 12.29
CA GLU A 56 11.34 -0.12 13.21
C GLU A 56 11.12 1.30 12.71
N MET A 57 10.90 2.20 13.64
CA MET A 57 10.80 3.62 13.38
C MET A 57 11.70 4.38 14.35
N THR A 58 12.57 5.22 13.79
CA THR A 58 13.42 6.14 14.54
C THR A 58 13.18 7.57 14.09
N LEU A 59 13.75 8.54 14.77
CA LEU A 59 13.72 9.93 14.32
C LEU A 59 14.44 10.16 13.00
N ARG A 60 15.35 9.27 12.59
CA ARG A 60 16.16 9.43 11.38
C ARG A 60 15.67 8.59 10.20
N TYR A 61 15.19 7.36 10.44
CA TYR A 61 14.77 6.43 9.39
C TYR A 61 13.60 5.58 9.81
N VAL A 62 12.90 5.04 8.81
CA VAL A 62 11.97 3.91 8.93
C VAL A 62 12.64 2.69 8.33
N ARG A 63 12.63 1.56 9.04
CA ARG A 63 13.09 0.27 8.54
C ARG A 63 11.91 -0.57 8.09
N LEU A 64 11.95 -0.97 6.82
CA LEU A 64 10.94 -1.79 6.18
C LEU A 64 11.50 -3.17 5.87
N ARG A 65 10.64 -4.19 5.91
CA ARG A 65 10.91 -5.50 5.32
C ARG A 65 9.93 -5.75 4.18
N ASN A 66 10.45 -6.04 3.00
CA ASN A 66 9.62 -6.34 1.84
C ASN A 66 9.20 -7.82 1.80
N LEU A 67 8.38 -8.19 0.82
CA LEU A 67 7.87 -9.56 0.66
C LEU A 67 8.99 -10.58 0.33
N ALA A 68 10.10 -10.13 -0.26
CA ALA A 68 11.27 -10.98 -0.53
C ALA A 68 12.15 -11.20 0.70
N GLY A 69 11.89 -10.48 1.81
CA GLY A 69 12.67 -10.54 3.05
C GLY A 69 13.79 -9.50 3.15
N ASP A 70 13.95 -8.63 2.14
CA ASP A 70 14.97 -7.59 2.18
C ASP A 70 14.63 -6.54 3.23
N VAL A 71 15.64 -6.08 3.94
CA VAL A 71 15.54 -4.98 4.89
C VAL A 71 15.96 -3.68 4.22
N ILE A 72 15.08 -2.69 4.25
CA ILE A 72 15.26 -1.42 3.57
C ILE A 72 15.18 -0.29 4.60
N PHE A 73 16.19 0.56 4.62
CA PHE A 73 16.26 1.73 5.48
C PHE A 73 15.88 2.97 4.65
N VAL A 74 14.78 3.61 4.99
CA VAL A 74 14.29 4.82 4.33
C VAL A 74 14.55 6.02 5.25
N PRO A 75 15.49 6.92 4.92
CA PRO A 75 15.70 8.16 5.67
C PRO A 75 14.42 8.98 5.70
N ASN A 76 14.03 9.49 6.86
CA ASN A 76 12.77 10.20 7.02
C ASN A 76 12.67 11.46 6.13
N GLY A 77 13.79 12.13 5.90
CA GLY A 77 13.87 13.30 5.02
C GLY A 77 13.60 13.00 3.53
N ASN A 78 13.65 11.73 3.13
CA ASN A 78 13.32 11.27 1.77
C ASN A 78 11.86 10.85 1.61
N ILE A 79 11.11 10.79 2.71
CA ILE A 79 9.69 10.45 2.69
C ILE A 79 8.91 11.72 2.31
N THR A 80 8.44 11.77 1.07
CA THR A 80 7.59 12.86 0.56
C THR A 80 6.12 12.51 0.69
N ASN A 81 5.78 11.25 0.46
CA ASN A 81 4.43 10.72 0.58
C ASN A 81 4.45 9.43 1.38
N VAL A 82 3.44 9.26 2.22
CA VAL A 82 3.19 8.03 2.96
C VAL A 82 1.93 7.39 2.39
N THR A 83 2.05 6.19 1.79
CA THR A 83 0.89 5.37 1.46
C THR A 83 0.80 4.23 2.46
N ASN A 84 -0.11 4.35 3.43
CA ASN A 84 -0.36 3.28 4.40
C ASN A 84 -1.44 2.34 3.84
N LYS A 85 -1.05 1.08 3.56
CA LYS A 85 -1.90 0.06 2.93
C LYS A 85 -2.67 -0.80 3.94
N SER A 86 -2.46 -0.59 5.23
CA SER A 86 -3.07 -1.37 6.32
C SER A 86 -3.66 -0.51 7.43
N LEU A 87 -3.87 0.79 7.20
CA LEU A 87 -4.44 1.68 8.21
C LEU A 87 -5.95 1.44 8.32
N HIS A 88 -6.42 0.99 9.48
CA HIS A 88 -7.82 0.70 9.85
C HIS A 88 -8.47 -0.44 9.07
N PHE A 89 -8.56 -0.37 7.77
CA PHE A 89 -9.08 -1.39 6.86
C PHE A 89 -8.35 -1.34 5.52
N SER A 90 -8.60 -2.34 4.67
CA SER A 90 -8.04 -2.39 3.33
C SER A 90 -9.10 -2.84 2.33
N TYR A 91 -8.87 -2.58 1.05
CA TYR A 91 -9.67 -3.15 -0.03
C TYR A 91 -8.86 -4.16 -0.83
N ALA A 92 -9.42 -5.35 -1.02
CA ALA A 92 -8.98 -6.28 -2.04
C ALA A 92 -9.57 -5.81 -3.38
N LEU A 93 -8.82 -5.02 -4.15
CA LEU A 93 -9.20 -4.59 -5.49
C LEU A 93 -8.86 -5.70 -6.47
N ILE A 94 -9.84 -6.10 -7.30
CA ILE A 94 -9.72 -7.26 -8.18
C ILE A 94 -10.20 -6.85 -9.57
N ASP A 95 -9.30 -7.01 -10.54
CA ASP A 95 -9.58 -6.86 -11.96
C ASP A 95 -9.67 -8.26 -12.57
N ILE A 96 -10.78 -8.55 -13.23
CA ILE A 96 -11.09 -9.86 -13.82
C ILE A 96 -11.21 -9.68 -15.32
N GLY A 97 -10.27 -10.28 -16.07
CA GLY A 97 -10.32 -10.29 -17.53
C GLY A 97 -11.18 -11.46 -18.05
N VAL A 98 -12.19 -11.15 -18.85
CA VAL A 98 -13.07 -12.13 -19.49
C VAL A 98 -13.01 -11.99 -21.01
N ALA A 99 -13.22 -13.09 -21.76
CA ALA A 99 -13.18 -13.03 -23.21
C ALA A 99 -14.32 -12.17 -23.78
N TYR A 100 -14.10 -11.51 -24.91
CA TYR A 100 -15.10 -10.67 -25.58
C TYR A 100 -16.39 -11.42 -25.98
N ARG A 101 -16.31 -12.72 -26.14
CA ARG A 101 -17.47 -13.55 -26.51
C ARG A 101 -18.42 -13.87 -25.34
N GLU A 102 -17.94 -13.68 -24.10
CA GLU A 102 -18.71 -14.01 -22.91
C GLU A 102 -19.77 -12.94 -22.63
N ASP A 103 -20.91 -13.35 -22.11
CA ASP A 103 -21.94 -12.43 -21.65
C ASP A 103 -21.50 -11.77 -20.32
N VAL A 104 -21.43 -10.43 -20.33
CA VAL A 104 -20.97 -9.67 -19.17
C VAL A 104 -21.92 -9.81 -17.98
N ASP A 105 -23.22 -9.96 -18.21
CA ASP A 105 -24.20 -10.10 -17.14
C ASP A 105 -24.10 -11.47 -16.46
N GLU A 106 -23.95 -12.55 -17.23
CA GLU A 106 -23.69 -13.88 -16.69
C GLU A 106 -22.37 -13.95 -15.90
N VAL A 107 -21.30 -13.36 -16.45
CA VAL A 107 -20.00 -13.24 -15.77
C VAL A 107 -20.13 -12.48 -14.46
N THR A 108 -20.86 -11.38 -14.46
CA THR A 108 -21.11 -10.57 -13.28
C THR A 108 -21.83 -11.34 -12.18
N ASP A 109 -22.83 -12.15 -12.54
CA ASP A 109 -23.55 -12.99 -11.59
C ASP A 109 -22.63 -14.03 -10.94
N ILE A 110 -21.74 -14.66 -11.72
CA ILE A 110 -20.75 -15.61 -11.20
C ILE A 110 -19.75 -14.91 -10.26
N ILE A 111 -19.29 -13.71 -10.63
CA ILE A 111 -18.39 -12.88 -9.81
C ILE A 111 -19.03 -12.59 -8.45
N LEU A 112 -20.28 -12.14 -8.43
CA LEU A 112 -20.98 -11.79 -7.19
C LEU A 112 -21.33 -13.03 -6.37
N ALA A 113 -21.76 -14.13 -7.00
CA ALA A 113 -22.02 -15.39 -6.31
C ALA A 113 -20.75 -15.92 -5.64
N THR A 114 -19.61 -15.85 -6.31
CA THR A 114 -18.31 -16.27 -5.76
C THR A 114 -17.90 -15.39 -4.58
N ALA A 115 -18.15 -14.09 -4.65
CA ALA A 115 -17.86 -13.17 -3.55
C ALA A 115 -18.71 -13.49 -2.30
N ARG A 116 -20.00 -13.75 -2.48
CA ARG A 116 -20.90 -14.18 -1.38
C ARG A 116 -20.45 -15.50 -0.77
N ALA A 117 -20.04 -16.47 -1.60
CA ALA A 117 -19.52 -17.75 -1.11
C ALA A 117 -18.23 -17.57 -0.28
N LEU A 118 -17.35 -16.64 -0.68
CA LEU A 118 -16.14 -16.31 0.08
C LEU A 118 -16.49 -15.66 1.43
N GLN A 119 -17.50 -14.80 1.45
CA GLN A 119 -17.96 -14.08 2.63
C GLN A 119 -18.57 -15.00 3.69
N THR A 120 -19.17 -16.10 3.28
CA THR A 120 -19.77 -17.10 4.18
C THR A 120 -18.81 -18.21 4.58
N ALA A 121 -17.68 -18.35 3.89
CA ALA A 121 -16.71 -19.41 4.15
C ALA A 121 -16.03 -19.25 5.52
N PRO A 122 -15.88 -20.34 6.32
CA PRO A 122 -15.32 -20.27 7.68
C PRO A 122 -13.94 -19.65 7.75
N GLU A 123 -13.11 -19.85 6.71
CA GLU A 123 -11.72 -19.36 6.68
C GLU A 123 -11.62 -17.85 6.42
N THR A 124 -12.63 -17.25 5.79
CA THR A 124 -12.56 -15.86 5.28
C THR A 124 -13.62 -14.92 5.84
N LYS A 125 -14.73 -15.45 6.34
CA LYS A 125 -15.87 -14.64 6.84
C LYS A 125 -15.48 -13.61 7.91
N HIS A 126 -14.51 -13.95 8.75
CA HIS A 126 -14.05 -13.07 9.85
C HIS A 126 -13.07 -11.97 9.38
N LEU A 127 -12.61 -12.05 8.13
CA LEU A 127 -11.69 -11.09 7.51
C LEU A 127 -12.40 -10.09 6.62
N ILE A 128 -13.60 -10.41 6.12
CA ILE A 128 -14.39 -9.57 5.23
C ILE A 128 -15.32 -8.70 6.09
N LEU A 129 -15.30 -7.39 5.86
CA LEU A 129 -16.02 -6.42 6.67
C LEU A 129 -17.36 -6.00 6.06
N GLU A 130 -17.46 -5.97 4.73
CA GLU A 130 -18.64 -5.53 3.99
C GLU A 130 -18.83 -6.40 2.74
N ASP A 131 -20.01 -6.31 2.15
CA ASP A 131 -20.33 -6.98 0.89
C ASP A 131 -19.40 -6.49 -0.23
N ALA A 132 -19.16 -7.39 -1.20
CA ALA A 132 -18.36 -7.03 -2.37
C ALA A 132 -19.06 -5.93 -3.19
N GLU A 133 -18.30 -4.92 -3.56
CA GLU A 133 -18.76 -3.84 -4.42
C GLU A 133 -18.27 -4.06 -5.85
N LEU A 134 -19.21 -4.22 -6.78
CA LEU A 134 -18.92 -4.36 -8.20
C LEU A 134 -18.96 -2.99 -8.86
N PHE A 135 -17.88 -2.62 -9.56
CA PHE A 135 -17.84 -1.39 -10.37
C PHE A 135 -18.35 -1.62 -11.80
N GLY A 136 -18.37 -2.89 -12.26
CA GLY A 136 -18.73 -3.26 -13.63
C GLY A 136 -17.52 -3.29 -14.55
N VAL A 137 -17.77 -3.07 -15.85
CA VAL A 137 -16.71 -3.03 -16.87
C VAL A 137 -15.86 -1.79 -16.68
N ASP A 138 -14.57 -2.00 -16.37
CA ASP A 138 -13.60 -0.93 -16.15
C ASP A 138 -12.94 -0.47 -17.46
N LYS A 139 -12.57 -1.43 -18.31
CA LYS A 139 -11.94 -1.15 -19.61
C LYS A 139 -12.03 -2.34 -20.57
N TRP A 140 -11.85 -2.02 -21.84
CA TRP A 140 -11.60 -2.99 -22.89
C TRP A 140 -10.10 -3.10 -23.11
N ALA A 141 -9.54 -4.28 -22.87
CA ALA A 141 -8.14 -4.59 -23.12
C ALA A 141 -7.97 -5.30 -24.46
N ASP A 142 -6.73 -5.53 -24.88
CA ASP A 142 -6.42 -6.09 -26.21
C ASP A 142 -7.11 -7.44 -26.48
N SER A 143 -7.27 -8.28 -25.47
CA SER A 143 -7.84 -9.64 -25.60
C SER A 143 -8.94 -9.95 -24.59
N SER A 144 -9.36 -8.99 -23.78
CA SER A 144 -10.34 -9.20 -22.71
C SER A 144 -11.12 -7.94 -22.36
N ILE A 145 -12.32 -8.14 -21.84
CA ILE A 145 -13.08 -7.12 -21.11
C ILE A 145 -12.69 -7.22 -19.64
N VAL A 146 -12.28 -6.12 -19.02
CA VAL A 146 -11.90 -6.11 -17.60
C VAL A 146 -13.07 -5.65 -16.75
N VAL A 147 -13.54 -6.54 -15.88
CA VAL A 147 -14.54 -6.25 -14.86
C VAL A 147 -13.85 -6.00 -13.53
N ARG A 148 -14.17 -4.89 -12.88
CA ARG A 148 -13.54 -4.48 -11.61
C ARG A 148 -14.51 -4.62 -10.46
N MET A 149 -13.99 -5.14 -9.36
CA MET A 149 -14.68 -5.20 -8.08
C MET A 149 -13.71 -4.95 -6.93
N ARG A 150 -14.24 -4.67 -5.74
CA ARG A 150 -13.47 -4.63 -4.51
C ARG A 150 -14.19 -5.29 -3.35
N ILE A 151 -13.43 -5.78 -2.39
CA ILE A 151 -13.94 -6.37 -1.15
C ILE A 151 -13.27 -5.64 0.01
N LYS A 152 -14.06 -5.08 0.93
CA LYS A 152 -13.53 -4.44 2.14
C LYS A 152 -13.15 -5.51 3.16
N VAL A 153 -11.91 -5.43 3.63
CA VAL A 153 -11.31 -6.44 4.51
C VAL A 153 -10.59 -5.81 5.69
N LYS A 154 -10.31 -6.61 6.70
CA LYS A 154 -9.43 -6.18 7.79
C LYS A 154 -8.08 -5.72 7.26
N ALA A 155 -7.48 -4.78 7.97
CA ALA A 155 -6.18 -4.22 7.63
C ALA A 155 -5.12 -5.31 7.36
N GLY A 156 -4.43 -5.20 6.23
CA GLY A 156 -3.37 -6.13 5.83
C GLY A 156 -3.85 -7.44 5.17
N GLU A 157 -5.15 -7.77 5.19
CA GLU A 157 -5.68 -9.05 4.68
C GLU A 157 -6.08 -9.01 3.19
N GLN A 158 -5.94 -7.86 2.52
CA GLN A 158 -6.37 -7.68 1.12
C GLN A 158 -5.74 -8.66 0.14
N TRP A 159 -4.46 -8.98 0.31
CA TRP A 159 -3.77 -9.92 -0.59
C TRP A 159 -4.20 -11.36 -0.38
N LYS A 160 -4.46 -11.75 0.87
CA LYS A 160 -4.95 -13.09 1.22
C LYS A 160 -6.35 -13.31 0.65
N ILE A 161 -7.26 -12.36 0.87
CA ILE A 161 -8.63 -12.41 0.36
C ILE A 161 -8.63 -12.38 -1.17
N ARG A 162 -7.82 -11.53 -1.81
CA ARG A 162 -7.69 -11.49 -3.27
C ARG A 162 -7.28 -12.84 -3.84
N ARG A 163 -6.26 -13.49 -3.27
CA ARG A 163 -5.80 -14.81 -3.73
C ARG A 163 -6.87 -15.89 -3.52
N ALA A 164 -7.54 -15.89 -2.36
CA ALA A 164 -8.62 -16.85 -2.07
C ALA A 164 -9.81 -16.66 -3.02
N TYR A 165 -10.17 -15.43 -3.32
CA TYR A 165 -11.22 -15.08 -4.27
C TYR A 165 -10.87 -15.54 -5.70
N LEU A 166 -9.71 -15.18 -6.22
CA LEU A 166 -9.27 -15.54 -7.57
C LEU A 166 -9.22 -17.06 -7.77
N ARG A 167 -8.79 -17.81 -6.75
CA ARG A 167 -8.80 -19.26 -6.79
C ARG A 167 -10.22 -19.82 -6.90
N ARG A 168 -11.17 -19.33 -6.09
CA ARG A 168 -12.56 -19.76 -6.13
C ARG A 168 -13.23 -19.39 -7.44
N LEU A 169 -12.98 -18.18 -7.93
CA LEU A 169 -13.53 -17.68 -9.19
C LEU A 169 -13.08 -18.54 -10.37
N LYS A 170 -11.81 -18.98 -10.38
CA LYS A 170 -11.31 -19.90 -11.42
C LYS A 170 -12.15 -21.19 -11.47
N TYR A 171 -12.42 -21.80 -10.31
CA TYR A 171 -13.26 -23.00 -10.27
C TYR A 171 -14.73 -22.73 -10.63
N ALA A 172 -15.26 -21.57 -10.27
CA ALA A 172 -16.61 -21.18 -10.66
C ALA A 172 -16.75 -21.04 -12.17
N PHE A 173 -15.77 -20.42 -12.83
CA PHE A 173 -15.76 -20.31 -14.30
C PHE A 173 -15.53 -21.67 -15.01
N ASP A 174 -14.76 -22.58 -14.43
CA ASP A 174 -14.55 -23.92 -15.00
C ASP A 174 -15.82 -24.79 -14.96
N SER A 175 -16.77 -24.46 -14.08
CA SER A 175 -18.01 -25.20 -13.87
C SER A 175 -19.25 -24.56 -14.53
N ALA A 176 -19.09 -23.37 -15.09
CA ALA A 176 -20.15 -22.64 -15.80
C ALA A 176 -20.04 -22.87 -17.31
#